data_2f19e6e767fb31ce2e3928e77270ae6e
#
_entry.id   2f19e6e767fb31ce2e3928e77270ae6e
#
_cell.length_a   1.000
_cell.length_b   1.000
_cell.length_c   1.000
_cell.angle_alpha   90.00
_cell.angle_beta   90.00
_cell.angle_gamma   90.00
#
_symmetry.space_group_name_H-M   'P 1'
#
loop_
_entity.id
_entity.type
_entity.pdbx_description
1 polymer ?
#
loop_
_entity_poly.entity_id
_entity_poly.type
_entity_poly.pdbx_seq_one_letter_code
_entity_poly.pdbx_strand_id
1 'polypeptide(L)'
;MKREFRQNNETREIKFTKDFTKHALGSVLVEFGDTRVITTASVEEGKPKWMDKDEKRGWVTAEYSLLPSAPNTRCQRERTKISGRTQEIQRLIGRSLRACVDLEKMPDLTITIDADVIQADGG
;
A
#
# COMPACT_ATOMS: atom_id res chain seq x y z
N MET A 1 -18.92 -14.88 11.07
CA MET A 1 -19.41 -13.48 11.06
C MET A 1 -20.47 -13.32 9.99
N LYS A 2 -21.62 -12.79 10.36
CA LYS A 2 -22.72 -12.57 9.42
C LYS A 2 -22.49 -11.32 8.61
N ARG A 3 -22.60 -11.44 7.28
CA ARG A 3 -22.48 -10.30 6.36
C ARG A 3 -23.85 -9.66 6.15
N GLU A 4 -23.93 -8.35 6.34
CA GLU A 4 -25.22 -7.66 6.35
C GLU A 4 -25.86 -7.50 4.97
N PHE A 5 -25.09 -7.08 3.97
CA PHE A 5 -25.65 -6.71 2.67
C PHE A 5 -25.15 -7.56 1.50
N ARG A 6 -24.57 -8.72 1.77
CA ARG A 6 -24.05 -9.60 0.74
C ARG A 6 -24.08 -11.05 1.16
N GLN A 7 -24.11 -11.91 0.17
CA GLN A 7 -24.05 -13.35 0.37
C GLN A 7 -22.67 -13.76 0.89
N ASN A 8 -22.56 -14.94 1.49
CA ASN A 8 -21.30 -15.43 2.02
C ASN A 8 -20.21 -15.61 0.96
N ASN A 9 -20.62 -15.86 -0.29
CA ASN A 9 -19.70 -16.03 -1.42
C ASN A 9 -19.46 -14.75 -2.22
N GLU A 10 -20.01 -13.64 -1.78
CA GLU A 10 -19.81 -12.35 -2.45
C GLU A 10 -18.70 -11.56 -1.77
N THR A 11 -17.83 -10.94 -2.57
CA THR A 11 -16.86 -9.98 -2.08
C THR A 11 -17.54 -8.64 -1.86
N ARG A 12 -16.90 -7.77 -1.09
CA ARG A 12 -17.33 -6.37 -0.97
C ARG A 12 -17.18 -5.71 -2.34
N GLU A 13 -17.96 -4.66 -2.56
CA GLU A 13 -17.80 -3.85 -3.76
C GLU A 13 -16.40 -3.23 -3.80
N ILE A 14 -15.72 -3.37 -4.93
CA ILE A 14 -14.38 -2.84 -5.12
C ILE A 14 -14.44 -1.69 -6.12
N LYS A 15 -13.86 -0.56 -5.73
CA LYS A 15 -13.77 0.62 -6.59
C LYS A 15 -12.35 1.14 -6.62
N PHE A 16 -11.91 1.57 -7.81
CA PHE A 16 -10.62 2.24 -7.98
C PHE A 16 -10.84 3.60 -8.61
N THR A 17 -10.35 4.65 -7.97
CA THR A 17 -10.36 5.99 -8.54
C THR A 17 -8.91 6.36 -8.86
N LYS A 18 -8.58 6.35 -10.15
CA LYS A 18 -7.22 6.67 -10.61
C LYS A 18 -6.98 8.17 -10.58
N ASP A 19 -5.70 8.52 -10.51
CA ASP A 19 -5.25 9.91 -10.54
C ASP A 19 -5.92 10.76 -9.45
N PHE A 20 -6.03 10.15 -8.28
CA PHE A 20 -6.70 10.79 -7.14
C PHE A 20 -5.93 11.98 -6.60
N THR A 21 -4.59 11.93 -6.66
CA THR A 21 -3.74 13.05 -6.28
C THR A 21 -2.94 13.53 -7.49
N LYS A 22 -2.50 14.78 -7.43
CA LYS A 22 -1.94 15.48 -8.58
C LYS A 22 -0.45 15.20 -8.82
N HIS A 23 0.35 15.11 -7.76
CA HIS A 23 1.81 15.14 -7.89
C HIS A 23 2.47 13.77 -7.93
N ALA A 24 1.81 12.73 -7.48
CA ALA A 24 2.37 11.38 -7.51
C ALA A 24 2.41 10.86 -8.95
N LEU A 25 3.42 10.07 -9.26
CA LEU A 25 3.54 9.40 -10.56
C LEU A 25 2.31 8.52 -10.82
N GLY A 26 1.85 7.83 -9.80
CA GLY A 26 0.59 7.11 -9.84
C GLY A 26 -0.14 7.31 -8.53
N SER A 27 -1.45 7.43 -8.57
CA SER A 27 -2.26 7.51 -7.37
C SER A 27 -3.61 6.87 -7.61
N VAL A 28 -4.08 6.12 -6.61
CA VAL A 28 -5.37 5.44 -6.68
C VAL A 28 -6.03 5.48 -5.31
N LEU A 29 -7.28 5.93 -5.29
CA LEU A 29 -8.12 5.68 -4.13
C LEU A 29 -8.74 4.30 -4.31
N VAL A 30 -8.44 3.41 -3.39
CA VAL A 30 -8.99 2.05 -3.38
C VAL A 30 -10.11 1.99 -2.36
N GLU A 31 -11.28 1.57 -2.81
CA GLU A 31 -12.43 1.36 -1.94
C GLU A 31 -12.81 -0.11 -1.97
N PHE A 32 -12.87 -0.72 -0.80
CA PHE A 32 -13.27 -2.10 -0.62
C PHE A 32 -14.39 -2.10 0.42
N GLY A 33 -15.64 -2.02 -0.08
CA GLY A 33 -16.76 -1.68 0.79
C GLY A 33 -16.57 -0.29 1.39
N ASP A 34 -16.63 -0.19 2.69
CA ASP A 34 -16.40 1.07 3.41
C ASP A 34 -14.93 1.27 3.80
N THR A 35 -14.06 0.34 3.48
CA THR A 35 -12.62 0.54 3.68
C THR A 35 -12.07 1.37 2.52
N ARG A 36 -11.35 2.44 2.84
CA ARG A 36 -10.78 3.36 1.85
C ARG A 36 -9.32 3.58 2.11
N VAL A 37 -8.51 3.39 1.07
CA VAL A 37 -7.06 3.51 1.15
C VAL A 37 -6.58 4.38 -0.01
N ILE A 38 -5.80 5.41 0.31
CA ILE A 38 -5.10 6.17 -0.73
C ILE A 38 -3.76 5.49 -0.96
N THR A 39 -3.47 5.16 -2.22
CA THR A 39 -2.19 4.59 -2.59
C THR A 39 -1.50 5.49 -3.59
N THR A 40 -0.22 5.73 -3.40
CA THR A 40 0.59 6.53 -4.32
C THR A 40 1.88 5.82 -4.65
N ALA A 41 2.40 6.09 -5.84
CA ALA A 41 3.68 5.55 -6.29
C ALA A 41 4.68 6.67 -6.52
N SER A 42 5.86 6.51 -5.97
CA SER A 42 6.99 7.40 -6.18
C SER A 42 8.14 6.60 -6.77
N VAL A 43 8.87 7.17 -7.72
CA VAL A 43 9.99 6.52 -8.38
C VAL A 43 11.26 7.30 -8.10
N GLU A 44 12.29 6.60 -7.66
CA GLU A 44 13.62 7.18 -7.45
C GLU A 44 14.66 6.39 -8.25
N GLU A 45 15.66 7.09 -8.76
CA GLU A 45 16.81 6.44 -9.37
C GLU A 45 17.68 5.85 -8.27
N GLY A 46 18.20 4.64 -8.50
CA GLY A 46 19.07 3.97 -7.57
C GLY A 46 18.47 2.70 -7.02
N LYS A 47 19.33 1.94 -6.38
CA LYS A 47 18.98 0.67 -5.74
C LYS A 47 18.98 0.81 -4.23
N PRO A 48 18.26 -0.06 -3.50
CA PRO A 48 18.42 -0.14 -2.06
C PRO A 48 19.87 -0.43 -1.71
N LYS A 49 20.33 0.08 -0.57
CA LYS A 49 21.72 -0.08 -0.14
C LYS A 49 22.14 -1.52 0.05
N TRP A 50 21.21 -2.40 0.40
CA TRP A 50 21.49 -3.82 0.61
C TRP A 50 21.64 -4.61 -0.69
N MET A 51 21.20 -4.04 -1.82
CA MET A 51 21.25 -4.70 -3.11
C MET A 51 22.63 -4.55 -3.73
N ASP A 52 23.14 -5.64 -4.31
CA ASP A 52 24.45 -5.64 -4.97
C ASP A 52 24.45 -4.68 -6.16
N LYS A 53 25.52 -3.94 -6.32
CA LYS A 53 25.66 -2.95 -7.40
C LYS A 53 25.60 -3.59 -8.78
N ASP A 54 25.98 -4.85 -8.89
CA ASP A 54 26.00 -5.58 -10.17
C ASP A 54 24.63 -6.14 -10.55
N GLU A 55 23.67 -6.13 -9.65
CA GLU A 55 22.33 -6.59 -9.97
C GLU A 55 21.62 -5.60 -10.90
N LYS A 56 21.09 -6.14 -12.01
CA LYS A 56 20.40 -5.33 -13.02
C LYS A 56 18.90 -5.47 -12.90
N ARG A 57 18.38 -5.13 -11.74
CA ARG A 57 16.94 -5.13 -11.49
C ARG A 57 16.58 -3.93 -10.63
N GLY A 58 15.33 -3.56 -10.68
CA GLY A 58 14.79 -2.55 -9.78
C GLY A 58 14.25 -3.18 -8.51
N TRP A 59 13.57 -2.37 -7.74
CA TRP A 59 12.96 -2.80 -6.49
C TRP A 59 11.64 -2.06 -6.26
N VAL A 60 10.71 -2.73 -5.62
CA VAL A 60 9.45 -2.14 -5.18
C VAL A 60 9.34 -2.37 -3.69
N THR A 61 9.14 -1.29 -2.97
CA THR A 61 8.92 -1.32 -1.53
C THR A 61 7.61 -0.62 -1.20
N ALA A 62 7.15 -0.80 0.03
CA ALA A 62 5.88 -0.20 0.45
C ALA A 62 5.98 0.33 1.87
N GLU A 63 5.29 1.42 2.11
CA GLU A 63 5.05 1.95 3.44
C GLU A 63 3.54 1.98 3.68
N TYR A 64 3.16 1.79 4.93
CA TYR A 64 1.77 1.70 5.33
C TYR A 64 1.52 2.63 6.51
N SER A 65 0.40 3.31 6.48
CA SER A 65 -0.02 4.19 7.56
C SER A 65 -1.52 4.12 7.76
N LEU A 66 -1.94 4.34 8.99
CA LEU A 66 -3.36 4.39 9.34
C LEU A 66 -3.68 5.79 9.85
N LEU A 67 -4.62 6.46 9.18
CA LEU A 67 -5.13 7.73 9.69
C LEU A 67 -5.75 7.49 11.07
N PRO A 68 -5.39 8.29 12.09
CA PRO A 68 -5.88 8.04 13.45
C PRO A 68 -7.39 7.88 13.58
N SER A 69 -8.17 8.60 12.80
CA SER A 69 -9.64 8.50 12.82
C SER A 69 -10.20 7.56 11.75
N ALA A 70 -9.36 6.76 11.08
CA ALA A 70 -9.83 5.78 10.13
C ALA A 70 -10.72 4.71 10.77
N PRO A 71 -10.35 4.13 11.93
CA PRO A 71 -11.26 3.19 12.61
C PRO A 71 -12.31 3.94 13.44
N ASN A 72 -13.27 3.20 13.94
CA ASN A 72 -14.34 3.73 14.78
C ASN A 72 -13.85 4.52 15.97
N THR A 73 -12.80 4.03 16.61
CA THR A 73 -12.19 4.69 17.77
C THR A 73 -10.82 5.18 17.36
N ARG A 74 -10.52 6.44 17.67
CA ARG A 74 -9.26 7.04 17.28
C ARG A 74 -8.06 6.26 17.83
N CYS A 75 -7.12 5.95 16.93
CA CYS A 75 -5.82 5.38 17.28
C CYS A 75 -4.79 6.49 17.37
N GLN A 76 -3.67 6.21 18.02
CA GLN A 76 -2.55 7.13 18.01
C GLN A 76 -1.73 6.98 16.74
N ARG A 77 -1.20 8.08 16.26
CA ARG A 77 -0.32 8.07 15.09
C ARG A 77 1.05 7.53 15.49
N GLU A 78 1.59 6.64 14.68
CA GLU A 78 2.96 6.14 14.87
C GLU A 78 3.94 7.20 14.35
N ARG A 79 4.77 7.75 15.23
CA ARG A 79 5.66 8.85 14.87
C ARG A 79 7.13 8.45 14.81
N THR A 80 7.63 7.82 15.86
CA THR A 80 9.06 7.55 16.00
C THR A 80 9.40 6.08 15.87
N LYS A 81 8.50 5.20 16.23
CA LYS A 81 8.72 3.76 16.19
C LYS A 81 7.53 3.09 15.52
N ILE A 82 7.81 2.35 14.46
CA ILE A 82 6.80 1.61 13.73
C ILE A 82 6.52 0.30 14.48
N SER A 83 5.25 -0.02 14.70
CA SER A 83 4.86 -1.26 15.35
C SER A 83 5.21 -2.49 14.51
N GLY A 84 5.30 -3.65 15.16
CA GLY A 84 5.53 -4.91 14.44
C GLY A 84 4.44 -5.21 13.44
N ARG A 85 3.19 -4.86 13.77
CA ARG A 85 2.05 -5.04 12.86
C ARG A 85 2.22 -4.21 11.59
N THR A 86 2.59 -2.93 11.73
CA THR A 86 2.82 -2.05 10.58
C THR A 86 3.96 -2.58 9.73
N GLN A 87 5.06 -3.02 10.33
CA GLN A 87 6.17 -3.61 9.59
C GLN A 87 5.76 -4.82 8.78
N GLU A 88 4.95 -5.71 9.36
CA GLU A 88 4.47 -6.91 8.67
C GLU A 88 3.54 -6.56 7.51
N ILE A 89 2.67 -5.56 7.69
CA ILE A 89 1.80 -5.11 6.60
C ILE A 89 2.63 -4.54 5.46
N GLN A 90 3.65 -3.74 5.76
CA GLN A 90 4.55 -3.20 4.74
C GLN A 90 5.26 -4.29 3.97
N ARG A 91 5.74 -5.33 4.65
CA ARG A 91 6.35 -6.49 3.99
C ARG A 91 5.38 -7.23 3.10
N LEU A 92 4.16 -7.42 3.55
CA LEU A 92 3.12 -8.11 2.79
C LEU A 92 2.80 -7.35 1.50
N ILE A 93 2.60 -6.04 1.60
CA ILE A 93 2.31 -5.21 0.44
C ILE A 93 3.49 -5.25 -0.55
N GLY A 94 4.69 -5.02 -0.05
CA GLY A 94 5.89 -5.03 -0.89
C GLY A 94 6.08 -6.36 -1.62
N ARG A 95 5.94 -7.45 -0.90
CA ARG A 95 6.08 -8.79 -1.48
C ARG A 95 5.03 -9.05 -2.55
N SER A 96 3.78 -8.68 -2.27
CA SER A 96 2.68 -8.88 -3.22
C SER A 96 2.91 -8.09 -4.50
N LEU A 97 3.36 -6.85 -4.39
CA LEU A 97 3.62 -5.99 -5.54
C LEU A 97 4.82 -6.48 -6.35
N ARG A 98 5.88 -6.93 -5.68
CA ARG A 98 7.05 -7.48 -6.37
C ARG A 98 6.71 -8.72 -7.19
N ALA A 99 5.73 -9.49 -6.75
CA ALA A 99 5.27 -10.66 -7.50
C ALA A 99 4.52 -10.28 -8.79
N CYS A 100 4.03 -9.05 -8.89
CA CYS A 100 3.24 -8.58 -10.03
C CYS A 100 4.06 -7.77 -11.04
N VAL A 101 5.32 -7.45 -10.74
CA VAL A 101 6.15 -6.54 -11.54
C VAL A 101 7.39 -7.27 -12.01
N ASP A 102 7.79 -7.01 -13.24
CA ASP A 102 9.06 -7.51 -13.78
C ASP A 102 10.18 -6.54 -13.39
N LEU A 103 10.88 -6.87 -12.30
CA LEU A 103 11.93 -6.01 -11.75
C LEU A 103 13.11 -5.83 -12.70
N GLU A 104 13.36 -6.78 -13.59
CA GLU A 104 14.44 -6.69 -14.55
C GLU A 104 14.19 -5.64 -15.62
N LYS A 105 12.92 -5.27 -15.85
CA LYS A 105 12.55 -4.23 -16.80
C LYS A 105 12.66 -2.83 -16.24
N MET A 106 13.01 -2.69 -14.97
CA MET A 106 13.19 -1.39 -14.33
C MET A 106 14.55 -1.32 -13.60
N PRO A 107 15.65 -1.56 -14.32
CA PRO A 107 16.97 -1.59 -13.68
C PRO A 107 17.31 -0.24 -13.06
N ASP A 108 17.93 -0.29 -11.89
CA ASP A 108 18.37 0.91 -11.15
C ASP A 108 17.25 1.87 -10.77
N LEU A 109 16.02 1.37 -10.64
CA LEU A 109 14.89 2.16 -10.16
C LEU A 109 14.31 1.54 -8.90
N THR A 110 13.89 2.39 -8.00
CA THR A 110 13.16 1.97 -6.80
C THR A 110 11.80 2.66 -6.80
N ILE A 111 10.76 1.86 -6.73
CA ILE A 111 9.39 2.36 -6.60
C ILE A 111 8.96 2.20 -5.15
N THR A 112 8.51 3.28 -4.54
CA THR A 112 7.91 3.26 -3.22
C THR A 112 6.41 3.44 -3.36
N ILE A 113 5.66 2.49 -2.82
CA ILE A 113 4.20 2.58 -2.75
C ILE A 113 3.84 3.00 -1.32
N ASP A 114 3.13 4.11 -1.21
CA ASP A 114 2.60 4.56 0.06
C ASP A 114 1.11 4.20 0.11
N ALA A 115 0.71 3.49 1.15
CA ALA A 115 -0.68 3.07 1.35
C ALA A 115 -1.18 3.67 2.66
N ASP A 116 -2.08 4.64 2.56
CA ASP A 116 -2.64 5.34 3.71
C ASP A 116 -4.11 5.02 3.85
N VAL A 117 -4.44 4.31 4.93
CA VAL A 117 -5.83 3.95 5.24
C VAL A 117 -6.53 5.17 5.83
N ILE A 118 -7.56 5.66 5.15
CA ILE A 118 -8.32 6.83 5.61
C ILE A 118 -9.67 6.44 6.23
N GLN A 119 -10.14 5.25 5.95
CA GLN A 119 -11.35 4.72 6.57
C GLN A 119 -11.23 3.20 6.63
N ALA A 120 -11.47 2.64 7.79
CA ALA A 120 -11.40 1.20 8.03
C ALA A 120 -12.69 0.72 8.68
N ASP A 121 -13.25 -0.35 8.16
CA ASP A 121 -14.50 -0.92 8.67
C ASP A 121 -14.34 -2.33 9.23
N GLY A 122 -13.11 -2.69 9.60
CA GLY A 122 -12.83 -3.94 10.31
C GLY A 122 -12.83 -5.19 9.44
N GLY A 123 -12.53 -5.06 8.16
CA GLY A 123 -12.57 -6.22 7.29
C GLY A 123 -11.28 -6.55 6.55
#